data_9b5f94fe2ef7db9a75e4849eab5e7a3d
#
_entry.id   9b5f94fe2ef7db9a75e4849eab5e7a3d
#
_cell.length_a   1.000
_cell.length_b   1.000
_cell.length_c   1.000
_cell.angle_alpha   90.00
_cell.angle_beta   90.00
_cell.angle_gamma   90.00
#
_symmetry.space_group_name_H-M   'P 1'
#
loop_
_entity.id
_entity.type
_entity.pdbx_description
1 polymer ?
#
loop_
_entity_poly.entity_id
_entity_poly.type
_entity_poly.pdbx_seq_one_letter_code
_entity_poly.pdbx_strand_id
1 'polypeptide(L)'
;GEDVVAGTRTPQYITKKAKRDAKVKAPSMEESMPKVYLELHKILKKLETHYKDMQDVEFTVENEKLWILQTRSGKRTAKSAVKIAVDMVKEKLISKKEAILRIDPNSLDTLLHPTLDEKSSIEIIANGLPASPGAASGKVVFTSEEAERLNNMMQDVILVRVETSP
;
A
#
# COMPACT_ATOMS: atom_id res chain seq x y z
N GLY A 1 -0.43 -0.76 -21.88
CA GLY A 1 -1.02 -1.46 -20.76
C GLY A 1 -0.20 -2.60 -20.22
N GLU A 2 0.15 -3.56 -21.04
CA GLU A 2 0.81 -4.81 -20.60
C GLU A 2 2.14 -4.55 -19.89
N ASP A 3 2.99 -3.68 -20.43
CA ASP A 3 4.30 -3.34 -19.84
C ASP A 3 4.19 -2.73 -18.44
N VAL A 4 3.12 -1.96 -18.18
CA VAL A 4 2.88 -1.35 -16.87
C VAL A 4 2.39 -2.41 -15.88
N VAL A 5 1.50 -3.30 -16.31
CA VAL A 5 0.99 -4.41 -15.48
C VAL A 5 2.10 -5.42 -15.17
N ALA A 6 2.98 -5.67 -16.13
CA ALA A 6 4.15 -6.54 -15.95
C ALA A 6 5.29 -5.88 -15.13
N GLY A 7 5.16 -4.61 -14.77
CA GLY A 7 6.19 -3.88 -14.00
C GLY A 7 7.46 -3.53 -14.78
N THR A 8 7.46 -3.72 -16.11
CA THR A 8 8.61 -3.43 -16.98
C THR A 8 8.71 -1.95 -17.34
N ARG A 9 7.66 -1.19 -17.15
CA ARG A 9 7.60 0.26 -17.41
C ARG A 9 6.96 1.01 -16.27
N THR A 10 7.63 2.05 -15.75
CA THR A 10 7.06 2.94 -14.74
C THR A 10 6.01 3.86 -15.39
N PRO A 11 4.77 3.87 -14.90
CA PRO A 11 3.73 4.74 -15.41
C PRO A 11 4.02 6.20 -15.09
N GLN A 12 3.50 7.12 -15.94
CA GLN A 12 3.53 8.55 -15.65
C GLN A 12 2.52 8.90 -14.57
N TYR A 13 2.84 9.91 -13.77
CA TYR A 13 1.93 10.40 -12.73
C TYR A 13 0.71 11.09 -13.34
N ILE A 14 -0.43 10.88 -12.75
CA ILE A 14 -1.69 11.49 -13.20
C ILE A 14 -1.76 12.95 -12.75
N THR A 15 -1.37 13.25 -11.50
CA THR A 15 -1.49 14.59 -10.91
C THR A 15 -0.14 15.28 -10.75
N LYS A 16 -0.15 16.62 -10.84
CA LYS A 16 1.01 17.48 -10.50
C LYS A 16 1.50 17.26 -9.08
N LYS A 17 0.57 16.99 -8.14
CA LYS A 17 0.91 16.72 -6.75
C LYS A 17 1.74 15.44 -6.63
N ALA A 18 1.24 14.32 -7.15
CA ALA A 18 1.93 13.02 -7.08
C ALA A 18 3.31 13.07 -7.75
N LYS A 19 3.42 13.72 -8.92
CA LYS A 19 4.68 13.99 -9.60
C LYS A 19 5.68 14.74 -8.71
N ARG A 20 5.21 15.80 -8.05
CA ARG A 20 6.03 16.66 -7.18
C ARG A 20 6.51 15.90 -5.95
N ASP A 21 5.62 15.14 -5.30
CA ASP A 21 5.92 14.34 -4.11
C ASP A 21 6.96 13.25 -4.43
N ALA A 22 6.90 12.67 -5.64
CA ALA A 22 7.85 11.69 -6.15
C ALA A 22 9.14 12.30 -6.75
N LYS A 23 9.26 13.64 -6.82
CA LYS A 23 10.40 14.37 -7.41
C LYS A 23 10.74 13.96 -8.85
N VAL A 24 9.74 13.59 -9.65
CA VAL A 24 9.90 13.17 -11.05
C VAL A 24 9.82 14.36 -12.00
N LYS A 25 10.69 14.40 -13.01
CA LYS A 25 10.75 15.51 -14.00
C LYS A 25 9.71 15.35 -15.13
N ALA A 26 9.35 14.12 -15.50
CA ALA A 26 8.39 13.88 -16.59
C ALA A 26 7.03 14.58 -16.31
N PRO A 27 6.36 15.12 -17.33
CA PRO A 27 5.07 15.79 -17.14
C PRO A 27 4.01 14.78 -16.64
N SER A 28 3.12 15.23 -15.76
CA SER A 28 1.93 14.46 -15.37
C SER A 28 0.85 14.54 -16.44
N MET A 29 -0.14 13.65 -16.38
CA MET A 29 -1.32 13.72 -17.27
C MET A 29 -2.07 15.06 -17.12
N GLU A 30 -2.16 15.59 -15.90
CA GLU A 30 -2.75 16.90 -15.61
C GLU A 30 -2.03 18.05 -16.36
N GLU A 31 -0.72 17.91 -16.63
CA GLU A 31 0.06 18.89 -17.38
C GLU A 31 0.00 18.68 -18.88
N SER A 32 0.10 17.44 -19.32
CA SER A 32 0.19 17.11 -20.77
C SER A 32 -1.17 17.03 -21.45
N MET A 33 -2.23 16.62 -20.73
CA MET A 33 -3.59 16.44 -21.26
C MET A 33 -4.66 16.99 -20.31
N PRO A 34 -4.67 18.29 -20.03
CA PRO A 34 -5.50 18.89 -18.96
C PRO A 34 -7.01 18.68 -19.16
N LYS A 35 -7.50 18.68 -20.39
CA LYS A 35 -8.93 18.45 -20.68
C LYS A 35 -9.33 17.01 -20.36
N VAL A 36 -8.53 16.05 -20.80
CA VAL A 36 -8.76 14.61 -20.56
C VAL A 36 -8.63 14.30 -19.07
N TYR A 37 -7.66 14.92 -18.38
CA TYR A 37 -7.51 14.81 -16.93
C TYR A 37 -8.77 15.31 -16.18
N LEU A 38 -9.33 16.46 -16.57
CA LEU A 38 -10.55 16.97 -15.94
C LEU A 38 -11.76 16.04 -16.16
N GLU A 39 -11.88 15.44 -17.34
CA GLU A 39 -12.90 14.45 -17.63
C GLU A 39 -12.72 13.19 -16.77
N LEU A 40 -11.51 12.64 -16.75
CA LEU A 40 -11.16 11.51 -15.88
C LEU A 40 -11.49 11.80 -14.42
N HIS A 41 -11.07 12.96 -13.91
CA HIS A 41 -11.34 13.35 -12.52
C HIS A 41 -12.84 13.38 -12.19
N LYS A 42 -13.68 13.89 -13.09
CA LYS A 42 -15.15 13.88 -12.93
C LYS A 42 -15.71 12.45 -12.89
N ILE A 43 -15.20 11.58 -13.75
CA ILE A 43 -15.63 10.17 -13.80
C ILE A 43 -15.21 9.45 -12.50
N LEU A 44 -13.97 9.62 -12.06
CA LEU A 44 -13.48 9.02 -10.81
C LEU A 44 -14.33 9.43 -9.60
N LYS A 45 -14.66 10.73 -9.49
CA LYS A 45 -15.56 11.23 -8.44
C LYS A 45 -16.97 10.65 -8.54
N LYS A 46 -17.50 10.49 -9.74
CA LYS A 46 -18.81 9.86 -9.96
C LYS A 46 -18.82 8.39 -9.55
N LEU A 47 -17.79 7.64 -9.91
CA LEU A 47 -17.63 6.23 -9.55
C LEU A 47 -17.51 6.07 -8.02
N GLU A 48 -16.64 6.84 -7.38
CA GLU A 48 -16.44 6.82 -5.94
C GLU A 48 -17.73 7.13 -5.18
N THR A 49 -18.49 8.13 -5.62
CA THR A 49 -19.79 8.49 -5.03
C THR A 49 -20.84 7.41 -5.25
N HIS A 50 -20.87 6.78 -6.44
CA HIS A 50 -21.84 5.75 -6.78
C HIS A 50 -21.61 4.46 -5.98
N TYR A 51 -20.37 3.98 -5.96
CA TYR A 51 -20.01 2.75 -5.26
C TYR A 51 -19.78 2.98 -3.76
N LYS A 52 -19.68 4.23 -3.33
CA LYS A 52 -19.32 4.61 -1.95
C LYS A 52 -18.05 3.91 -1.47
N ASP A 53 -17.10 3.69 -2.39
CA ASP A 53 -15.83 3.02 -2.11
C ASP A 53 -14.76 3.45 -3.09
N MET A 54 -13.48 3.30 -2.69
CA MET A 54 -12.34 3.54 -3.55
C MET A 54 -12.37 2.60 -4.75
N GLN A 55 -12.24 3.17 -5.94
CA GLN A 55 -12.27 2.42 -7.19
C GLN A 55 -10.89 2.38 -7.84
N ASP A 56 -10.52 1.20 -8.31
CA ASP A 56 -9.41 0.97 -9.23
C ASP A 56 -9.97 1.04 -10.65
N VAL A 57 -9.47 1.97 -11.47
CA VAL A 57 -10.04 2.27 -12.77
C VAL A 57 -8.99 2.10 -13.86
N GLU A 58 -9.32 1.27 -14.84
CA GLU A 58 -8.54 1.12 -16.06
C GLU A 58 -9.09 2.02 -17.16
N PHE A 59 -8.23 2.78 -17.80
CA PHE A 59 -8.61 3.69 -18.88
C PHE A 59 -7.51 3.78 -19.95
N THR A 60 -7.89 4.25 -21.12
CA THR A 60 -6.96 4.64 -22.19
C THR A 60 -7.35 5.98 -22.79
N VAL A 61 -6.40 6.61 -23.46
CA VAL A 61 -6.61 7.85 -24.20
C VAL A 61 -6.17 7.64 -25.64
N GLU A 62 -7.08 7.88 -26.56
CA GLU A 62 -6.84 7.80 -28.00
C GLU A 62 -7.39 9.05 -28.69
N ASN A 63 -6.56 9.73 -29.47
CA ASN A 63 -6.91 10.97 -30.17
C ASN A 63 -7.56 12.01 -29.24
N GLU A 64 -6.93 12.24 -28.07
CA GLU A 64 -7.41 13.16 -27.01
C GLU A 64 -8.78 12.78 -26.41
N LYS A 65 -9.29 11.59 -26.71
CA LYS A 65 -10.54 11.07 -26.16
C LYS A 65 -10.27 10.05 -25.07
N LEU A 66 -10.96 10.20 -23.93
CA LEU A 66 -10.89 9.29 -22.81
C LEU A 66 -11.82 8.07 -23.01
N TRP A 67 -11.31 6.89 -22.72
CA TRP A 67 -12.07 5.64 -22.71
C TRP A 67 -11.86 4.94 -21.37
N ILE A 68 -12.96 4.72 -20.66
CA ILE A 68 -12.94 3.89 -19.44
C ILE A 68 -13.13 2.44 -19.87
N LEU A 69 -12.21 1.59 -19.45
CA LEU A 69 -12.20 0.17 -19.83
C LEU A 69 -12.81 -0.70 -18.74
N GLN A 70 -12.43 -0.44 -17.48
CA GLN A 70 -12.88 -1.23 -16.34
C GLN A 70 -12.86 -0.41 -15.05
N THR A 71 -13.75 -0.75 -14.13
CA THR A 71 -13.70 -0.31 -12.74
C THR A 71 -13.94 -1.49 -11.81
N ARG A 72 -13.26 -1.49 -10.66
CA ARG A 72 -13.41 -2.49 -9.60
C ARG A 72 -13.09 -1.88 -8.25
N SER A 73 -13.54 -2.51 -7.17
CA SER A 73 -13.13 -2.12 -5.82
C SER A 73 -11.61 -2.33 -5.66
N GLY A 74 -10.91 -1.28 -5.26
CA GLY A 74 -9.45 -1.31 -5.14
C GLY A 74 -8.98 -2.24 -4.03
N LYS A 75 -8.01 -3.11 -4.34
CA LYS A 75 -7.31 -3.90 -3.33
C LYS A 75 -6.53 -2.97 -2.41
N ARG A 76 -6.49 -3.30 -1.12
CA ARG A 76 -5.88 -2.44 -0.11
C ARG A 76 -5.25 -3.24 1.02
N THR A 77 -4.15 -2.75 1.58
CA THR A 77 -3.57 -3.27 2.83
C THR A 77 -4.44 -2.86 4.02
N ALA A 78 -4.26 -3.50 5.18
CA ALA A 78 -4.95 -3.14 6.42
C ALA A 78 -4.81 -1.65 6.76
N LYS A 79 -3.59 -1.10 6.69
CA LYS A 79 -3.30 0.32 6.91
C LYS A 79 -4.07 1.22 5.94
N SER A 80 -4.10 0.86 4.66
CA SER A 80 -4.85 1.61 3.64
C SER A 80 -6.35 1.51 3.85
N ALA A 81 -6.88 0.34 4.24
CA ALA A 81 -8.30 0.16 4.53
C ALA A 81 -8.80 1.11 5.63
N VAL A 82 -8.08 1.19 6.74
CA VAL A 82 -8.39 2.11 7.84
C VAL A 82 -8.33 3.56 7.37
N LYS A 83 -7.27 3.95 6.66
CA LYS A 83 -7.12 5.31 6.15
C LYS A 83 -8.25 5.70 5.18
N ILE A 84 -8.58 4.83 4.24
CA ILE A 84 -9.65 5.07 3.26
C ILE A 84 -11.00 5.23 3.99
N ALA A 85 -11.32 4.35 4.93
CA ALA A 85 -12.56 4.42 5.70
C ALA A 85 -12.68 5.76 6.46
N VAL A 86 -11.61 6.21 7.10
CA VAL A 86 -11.56 7.50 7.80
C VAL A 86 -11.73 8.68 6.84
N ASP A 87 -11.04 8.65 5.69
CA ASP A 87 -11.12 9.74 4.71
C ASP A 87 -12.52 9.82 4.09
N MET A 88 -13.15 8.68 3.76
CA MET A 88 -14.53 8.63 3.24
C MET A 88 -15.57 9.16 4.24
N VAL A 89 -15.36 8.95 5.55
CA VAL A 89 -16.21 9.56 6.58
C VAL A 89 -16.03 11.09 6.61
N LYS A 90 -14.79 11.57 6.52
CA LYS A 90 -14.49 13.01 6.46
C LYS A 90 -15.10 13.67 5.23
N GLU A 91 -15.08 12.99 4.10
CA GLU A 91 -15.68 13.41 2.84
C GLU A 91 -17.21 13.24 2.80
N LYS A 92 -17.82 12.71 3.87
CA LYS A 92 -19.25 12.45 4.00
C LYS A 92 -19.82 11.46 2.96
N LEU A 93 -18.99 10.57 2.44
CA LEU A 93 -19.40 9.52 1.51
C LEU A 93 -20.04 8.33 2.24
N ILE A 94 -19.58 8.04 3.44
CA ILE A 94 -20.09 6.97 4.30
C ILE A 94 -20.26 7.45 5.76
N SER A 95 -21.08 6.75 6.51
CA SER A 95 -21.23 6.99 7.95
C SER A 95 -20.08 6.37 8.76
N LYS A 96 -19.88 6.82 10.00
CA LYS A 96 -18.90 6.21 10.93
C LYS A 96 -19.21 4.73 11.17
N LYS A 97 -20.49 4.37 11.26
CA LYS A 97 -20.91 2.98 11.45
C LYS A 97 -20.52 2.11 10.25
N GLU A 98 -20.76 2.57 9.03
CA GLU A 98 -20.34 1.88 7.82
C GLU A 98 -18.83 1.74 7.74
N ALA A 99 -18.07 2.78 8.10
CA ALA A 99 -16.62 2.75 8.12
C ALA A 99 -16.08 1.65 9.04
N ILE A 100 -16.65 1.51 10.25
CA ILE A 100 -16.27 0.46 11.21
C ILE A 100 -16.59 -0.93 10.64
N LEU A 101 -17.77 -1.12 10.05
CA LEU A 101 -18.20 -2.40 9.49
C LEU A 101 -17.36 -2.86 8.27
N ARG A 102 -16.64 -1.96 7.63
CA ARG A 102 -15.76 -2.27 6.47
C ARG A 102 -14.36 -2.73 6.85
N ILE A 103 -13.97 -2.55 8.11
CA ILE A 103 -12.65 -2.96 8.59
C ILE A 103 -12.75 -4.39 9.12
N ASP A 104 -11.95 -5.29 8.53
CA ASP A 104 -11.79 -6.63 9.06
C ASP A 104 -11.00 -6.59 10.36
N PRO A 105 -11.60 -7.04 11.50
CA PRO A 105 -10.92 -7.03 12.79
C PRO A 105 -9.58 -7.79 12.78
N ASN A 106 -9.51 -8.92 12.07
CA ASN A 106 -8.29 -9.73 12.00
C ASN A 106 -7.15 -8.97 11.30
N SER A 107 -7.48 -8.09 10.36
CA SER A 107 -6.48 -7.26 9.68
C SER A 107 -5.86 -6.21 10.60
N LEU A 108 -6.53 -5.84 11.70
CA LEU A 108 -6.01 -4.85 12.65
C LEU A 108 -4.83 -5.39 13.45
N ASP A 109 -4.77 -6.68 13.73
CA ASP A 109 -3.64 -7.30 14.43
C ASP A 109 -2.33 -7.01 13.71
N THR A 110 -2.33 -7.02 12.39
CA THR A 110 -1.13 -6.70 11.59
C THR A 110 -0.63 -5.27 11.80
N LEU A 111 -1.51 -4.35 12.22
CA LEU A 111 -1.17 -2.95 12.49
C LEU A 111 -0.63 -2.73 13.92
N LEU A 112 -0.83 -3.70 14.81
CA LEU A 112 -0.36 -3.64 16.20
C LEU A 112 1.06 -4.18 16.34
N HIS A 113 1.57 -4.88 15.35
CA HIS A 113 2.95 -5.37 15.37
C HIS A 113 3.95 -4.23 15.12
N PRO A 114 5.13 -4.28 15.76
CA PRO A 114 6.22 -3.37 15.45
C PRO A 114 6.55 -3.39 13.95
N THR A 115 6.84 -2.24 13.38
CA THR A 115 7.24 -2.09 11.98
C THR A 115 8.53 -1.31 11.88
N LEU A 116 9.25 -1.50 10.78
CA LEU A 116 10.43 -0.68 10.48
C LEU A 116 10.00 0.75 10.17
N ASP A 117 10.78 1.73 10.63
CA ASP A 117 10.55 3.13 10.26
C ASP A 117 10.93 3.35 8.79
N GLU A 118 9.94 3.67 7.97
CA GLU A 118 10.10 3.94 6.52
C GLU A 118 11.09 5.09 6.22
N LYS A 119 11.39 5.93 7.21
CA LYS A 119 12.32 7.07 7.08
C LYS A 119 13.76 6.70 7.44
N SER A 120 13.97 5.55 8.06
CA SER A 120 15.30 5.08 8.43
C SER A 120 16.08 4.65 7.18
N SER A 121 17.35 5.00 7.13
CA SER A 121 18.29 4.43 6.15
C SER A 121 18.65 3.01 6.62
N ILE A 122 18.04 2.01 5.97
CA ILE A 122 18.24 0.59 6.32
C ILE A 122 19.07 -0.05 5.21
N GLU A 123 20.16 -0.72 5.60
CA GLU A 123 20.90 -1.58 4.71
C GLU A 123 20.22 -2.95 4.62
N ILE A 124 19.79 -3.34 3.43
CA ILE A 124 19.18 -4.64 3.17
C ILE A 124 20.28 -5.64 2.86
N ILE A 125 20.52 -6.58 3.76
CA ILE A 125 21.54 -7.63 3.59
C ILE A 125 21.01 -8.90 2.91
N ALA A 126 19.71 -9.18 3.03
CA ALA A 126 19.04 -10.32 2.39
C ALA A 126 17.53 -10.12 2.29
N ASN A 127 16.89 -10.89 1.41
CA ASN A 127 15.44 -10.96 1.29
C ASN A 127 14.97 -12.38 1.61
N GLY A 128 13.81 -12.50 2.28
CA GLY A 128 13.22 -13.78 2.64
C GLY A 128 11.70 -13.76 2.43
N LEU A 129 11.06 -14.93 2.56
CA LEU A 129 9.61 -15.04 2.53
C LEU A 129 9.05 -14.70 3.92
N PRO A 130 8.10 -13.76 4.03
CA PRO A 130 7.49 -13.40 5.31
C PRO A 130 6.57 -14.54 5.78
N ALA A 131 6.81 -15.04 6.99
CA ALA A 131 5.97 -16.06 7.63
C ALA A 131 5.04 -15.48 8.69
N SER A 132 5.39 -14.32 9.26
CA SER A 132 4.62 -13.61 10.29
C SER A 132 4.69 -12.11 10.05
N PRO A 133 3.64 -11.35 10.41
CA PRO A 133 3.70 -9.90 10.33
C PRO A 133 4.62 -9.33 11.42
N GLY A 134 5.11 -8.11 11.16
CA GLY A 134 5.90 -7.35 12.12
C GLY A 134 7.40 -7.30 11.82
N ALA A 135 8.11 -6.62 12.69
CA ALA A 135 9.56 -6.50 12.67
C ALA A 135 10.11 -6.87 14.05
N ALA A 136 11.26 -7.49 14.08
CA ALA A 136 11.98 -7.81 15.31
C ALA A 136 13.42 -7.35 15.20
N SER A 137 14.02 -7.02 16.34
CA SER A 137 15.44 -6.73 16.46
C SER A 137 16.02 -7.53 17.60
N GLY A 138 17.28 -7.93 17.50
CA GLY A 138 17.94 -8.68 18.55
C GLY A 138 19.29 -9.21 18.11
N LYS A 139 19.98 -9.85 19.03
CA LYS A 139 21.27 -10.48 18.77
C LYS A 139 21.08 -11.75 17.93
N VAL A 140 21.83 -11.88 16.86
CA VAL A 140 21.78 -13.08 16.02
C VAL A 140 22.40 -14.27 16.76
N VAL A 141 21.67 -15.38 16.78
CA VAL A 141 22.10 -16.67 17.32
C VAL A 141 21.79 -17.79 16.36
N PHE A 142 22.50 -18.89 16.42
CA PHE A 142 22.40 -19.99 15.47
C PHE A 142 21.89 -21.30 16.07
N THR A 143 21.77 -21.38 17.40
CA THR A 143 21.25 -22.56 18.10
C THR A 143 20.08 -22.22 19.01
N SER A 144 19.16 -23.16 19.20
CA SER A 144 17.99 -22.98 20.05
C SER A 144 18.41 -22.83 21.52
N GLU A 145 19.43 -23.58 21.97
CA GLU A 145 19.95 -23.53 23.33
C GLU A 145 20.56 -22.16 23.66
N GLU A 146 21.24 -21.56 22.69
CA GLU A 146 21.80 -20.21 22.89
C GLU A 146 20.67 -19.16 22.91
N ALA A 147 19.65 -19.34 22.06
CA ALA A 147 18.47 -18.48 22.05
C ALA A 147 17.75 -18.49 23.40
N GLU A 148 17.49 -19.68 23.95
CA GLU A 148 16.87 -19.83 25.28
C GLU A 148 17.73 -19.23 26.39
N ARG A 149 19.02 -19.50 26.37
CA ARG A 149 19.95 -18.97 27.38
C ARG A 149 19.96 -17.45 27.42
N LEU A 150 20.01 -16.80 26.24
CA LEU A 150 20.02 -15.34 26.16
C LEU A 150 18.64 -14.74 26.46
N ASN A 151 17.55 -15.40 26.02
CA ASN A 151 16.21 -14.96 26.36
C ASN A 151 15.94 -15.02 27.87
N ASN A 152 16.44 -16.04 28.58
CA ASN A 152 16.38 -16.13 30.05
C ASN A 152 17.17 -15.01 30.75
N MET A 153 18.12 -14.38 30.05
CA MET A 153 18.83 -13.18 30.48
C MET A 153 18.14 -11.88 30.03
N MET A 154 16.88 -11.94 29.55
CA MET A 154 16.12 -10.81 29.04
C MET A 154 16.80 -10.08 27.86
N GLN A 155 17.56 -10.81 27.04
CA GLN A 155 18.14 -10.29 25.81
C GLN A 155 17.29 -10.70 24.61
N ASP A 156 16.92 -9.75 23.78
CA ASP A 156 16.24 -10.03 22.53
C ASP A 156 17.19 -10.71 21.55
N VAL A 157 16.72 -11.80 20.93
CA VAL A 157 17.51 -12.60 20.00
C VAL A 157 16.74 -12.88 18.71
N ILE A 158 17.48 -13.07 17.62
CA ILE A 158 16.99 -13.55 16.34
C ILE A 158 17.68 -14.87 16.05
N LEU A 159 16.92 -15.95 16.06
CA LEU A 159 17.43 -17.28 15.70
C LEU A 159 17.50 -17.41 14.18
N VAL A 160 18.67 -17.64 13.64
CA VAL A 160 18.92 -17.84 12.21
C VAL A 160 19.37 -19.28 11.98
N ARG A 161 18.56 -20.05 11.24
CA ARG A 161 18.84 -21.47 10.92
C ARG A 161 18.46 -21.79 9.48
N VAL A 162 19.00 -22.87 8.96
CA VAL A 162 18.59 -23.43 7.65
C VAL A 162 17.14 -23.92 7.73
N GLU A 163 16.79 -24.61 8.81
CA GLU A 163 15.44 -25.07 9.13
C GLU A 163 15.17 -24.83 10.62
N THR A 164 13.96 -24.41 10.93
CA THR A 164 13.47 -24.32 12.31
C THR A 164 12.60 -25.55 12.59
N SER A 165 12.96 -26.32 13.60
CA SER A 165 12.06 -27.32 14.18
C SER A 165 11.16 -26.69 15.23
N PRO A 166 9.91 -27.17 15.39
CA PRO A 166 9.04 -26.72 16.47
C PRO A 166 9.62 -26.96 17.84
#